data_3ab74748c73b1058e4e752d61487b042
#
_entry.id   3ab74748c73b1058e4e752d61487b042
#
_cell.length_a   1.000
_cell.length_b   1.000
_cell.length_c   1.000
_cell.angle_alpha   90.00
_cell.angle_beta   90.00
_cell.angle_gamma   90.00
#
_symmetry.space_group_name_H-M   'P 1'
#
loop_
_entity.id
_entity.type
_entity.pdbx_description
1 polymer ?
#
loop_
_entity_poly.entity_id
_entity_poly.type
_entity_poly.pdbx_seq_one_letter_code
_entity_poly.pdbx_strand_id
1 'polypeptide(L)'
;MKRTTTRVFALAMAGALTIAACGGDDGSTTSEAPSTEAPTSEAPTSDAPSTDAPAADAWAVDTADCVDPEGADAPIEGTIKIGSAMPLSGGVAATAFAPVKDGFEAYIAWANEQKLLGDVTIEVQIEDDQYNKDLTPAAVEKLLDSGANVFSGIIGTPNNAAVRDLLNEECYPQLLALTGSPSWGNAEEYPWTTGLLIPYTVEAKAYAALIAERFPDGAEVAVFVVNNEFGQVYAEAFKEIAPEYGITIVDEQTIEATDSAPPVAQVNAIAAKAPDAVLAVPLGAGCASFLTEVAAAKAANAGWAPEMYLTNTCSSSLILALAGAAADGLFTSNNLVDVLDPETAALPTVAEYLSYMEGLGKSDIVTTATAGWHAAEMTVAILIQAQASEAGLTRASIINAARNFDQVGSLTREGVRMKMAGVADQFIAESLQVVQYDADTKLFTDIGELITEFES
;
A
#
# COMPACT_ATOMS: atom_id res chain seq x y z
N MET A 1 47.22 35.91 -8.18
CA MET A 1 48.47 35.69 -8.95
C MET A 1 48.40 34.32 -9.59
N LYS A 2 48.60 34.28 -10.96
CA LYS A 2 48.76 33.13 -11.90
C LYS A 2 47.52 32.24 -12.05
N ARG A 3 46.66 32.34 -13.06
CA ARG A 3 46.70 32.24 -14.54
C ARG A 3 47.46 31.02 -15.07
N THR A 4 46.71 30.19 -15.77
CA THR A 4 46.92 29.67 -17.15
C THR A 4 46.51 28.17 -17.22
N THR A 5 45.95 27.56 -18.23
CA THR A 5 45.46 27.88 -19.59
C THR A 5 44.73 26.64 -20.15
N THR A 6 43.77 26.90 -20.95
CA THR A 6 43.05 26.10 -21.94
C THR A 6 43.88 25.08 -22.75
N ARG A 7 43.33 23.95 -23.14
CA ARG A 7 43.49 23.37 -24.50
C ARG A 7 42.29 22.52 -24.93
N VAL A 8 41.65 23.02 -25.96
CA VAL A 8 40.69 22.40 -26.87
C VAL A 8 41.42 21.43 -27.81
N PHE A 9 40.85 20.27 -28.09
CA PHE A 9 41.11 19.50 -29.31
C PHE A 9 39.80 18.98 -29.89
N ALA A 10 39.40 19.59 -31.00
CA ALA A 10 38.41 19.10 -31.93
C ALA A 10 39.13 18.24 -33.00
N LEU A 11 38.58 17.12 -33.35
CA LEU A 11 38.86 16.46 -34.63
C LEU A 11 37.57 15.87 -35.20
N ALA A 12 37.13 16.47 -36.28
CA ALA A 12 36.12 15.96 -37.20
C ALA A 12 36.82 15.07 -38.26
N MET A 13 36.18 13.98 -38.67
CA MET A 13 36.37 13.41 -40.01
C MET A 13 35.09 12.75 -40.49
N ALA A 14 34.69 13.22 -41.66
CA ALA A 14 33.58 12.79 -42.52
C ALA A 14 34.08 11.77 -43.58
N GLY A 15 33.13 11.13 -44.21
CA GLY A 15 33.29 10.37 -45.48
C GLY A 15 32.75 8.95 -45.39
N ALA A 16 32.03 8.40 -46.35
CA ALA A 16 31.40 8.85 -47.60
C ALA A 16 30.44 7.74 -48.04
N LEU A 17 29.41 8.14 -48.76
CA LEU A 17 28.45 7.28 -49.49
C LEU A 17 29.15 6.40 -50.55
N THR A 18 28.58 5.20 -50.80
CA THR A 18 28.53 4.67 -52.19
C THR A 18 27.20 3.96 -52.43
N ILE A 19 26.52 4.48 -53.45
CA ILE A 19 25.37 3.94 -54.16
C ILE A 19 25.93 3.05 -55.28
N ALA A 20 25.33 1.88 -55.53
CA ALA A 20 25.41 1.22 -56.83
C ALA A 20 24.07 0.52 -57.12
N ALA A 21 23.39 1.07 -58.10
CA ALA A 21 22.28 0.47 -58.84
C ALA A 21 22.82 -0.15 -60.14
N CYS A 22 22.12 -1.15 -60.66
CA CYS A 22 21.93 -1.60 -62.07
C CYS A 22 21.51 -3.08 -62.02
N GLY A 23 20.46 -3.60 -62.62
CA GLY A 23 19.76 -3.24 -63.83
C GLY A 23 19.71 -4.43 -64.80
N GLY A 24 18.48 -4.79 -65.26
CA GLY A 24 18.24 -5.55 -66.49
C GLY A 24 18.27 -7.10 -66.37
N ASP A 25 17.48 -7.87 -66.99
CA ASP A 25 16.40 -7.80 -68.00
C ASP A 25 16.04 -9.22 -68.42
N ASP A 26 14.79 -9.46 -68.75
CA ASP A 26 14.20 -10.46 -69.63
C ASP A 26 14.47 -12.00 -69.54
N GLY A 27 13.35 -12.73 -69.53
CA GLY A 27 13.28 -14.13 -69.81
C GLY A 27 11.93 -14.79 -69.55
N SER A 28 10.94 -14.50 -70.38
CA SER A 28 9.66 -15.20 -70.53
C SER A 28 9.79 -16.69 -70.76
N THR A 29 9.12 -17.56 -70.01
CA THR A 29 8.49 -18.80 -70.49
C THR A 29 7.32 -19.20 -69.60
N THR A 30 6.18 -19.29 -70.25
CA THR A 30 4.91 -19.89 -69.83
C THR A 30 5.05 -21.36 -69.47
N SER A 31 4.47 -21.76 -68.36
CA SER A 31 3.96 -23.12 -68.14
C SER A 31 2.81 -23.13 -67.19
N GLU A 32 1.73 -23.79 -67.63
CA GLU A 32 0.43 -23.88 -67.01
C GLU A 32 0.45 -24.48 -65.56
N ALA A 33 -0.46 -24.02 -64.78
CA ALA A 33 -0.82 -24.53 -63.45
C ALA A 33 -1.62 -25.84 -63.49
N PRO A 34 -1.57 -26.62 -62.40
CA PRO A 34 -2.79 -27.24 -61.90
C PRO A 34 -3.29 -26.57 -60.62
N SER A 35 -4.56 -26.25 -60.66
CA SER A 35 -5.36 -25.78 -59.53
C SER A 35 -5.37 -26.83 -58.42
N THR A 36 -4.93 -26.43 -57.23
CA THR A 36 -5.23 -27.18 -56.03
C THR A 36 -6.02 -26.22 -55.12
N GLU A 37 -7.28 -26.60 -54.83
CA GLU A 37 -8.18 -25.94 -53.91
C GLU A 37 -7.50 -25.83 -52.56
N ALA A 38 -7.48 -24.62 -52.01
CA ALA A 38 -7.11 -24.37 -50.64
C ALA A 38 -8.27 -24.80 -49.68
N PRO A 39 -8.01 -25.54 -48.62
CA PRO A 39 -9.02 -25.76 -47.62
C PRO A 39 -9.31 -24.44 -46.90
N THR A 40 -10.57 -24.02 -46.90
CA THR A 40 -11.12 -22.97 -46.04
C THR A 40 -10.96 -23.42 -44.60
N SER A 41 -10.01 -22.77 -43.91
CA SER A 41 -9.92 -22.86 -42.45
C SER A 41 -11.06 -22.00 -41.88
N GLU A 42 -12.13 -22.65 -41.42
CA GLU A 42 -13.10 -22.03 -40.52
C GLU A 42 -12.37 -21.66 -39.22
N ALA A 43 -12.35 -20.38 -38.90
CA ALA A 43 -11.93 -19.91 -37.60
C ALA A 43 -12.85 -20.49 -36.54
N PRO A 44 -12.34 -21.01 -35.41
CA PRO A 44 -13.19 -21.39 -34.30
C PRO A 44 -13.93 -20.15 -33.78
N THR A 45 -15.24 -20.15 -33.88
CA THR A 45 -16.10 -19.25 -33.11
C THR A 45 -15.87 -19.56 -31.64
N SER A 46 -15.19 -18.64 -30.95
CA SER A 46 -15.12 -18.63 -29.50
C SER A 46 -16.55 -18.33 -29.01
N ASP A 47 -17.25 -19.37 -28.59
CA ASP A 47 -18.42 -19.20 -27.72
C ASP A 47 -17.93 -18.57 -26.41
N ALA A 48 -18.14 -17.26 -26.27
CA ALA A 48 -18.06 -16.61 -25.00
C ALA A 48 -19.12 -17.26 -24.10
N PRO A 49 -18.78 -17.72 -22.87
CA PRO A 49 -19.81 -18.17 -21.96
C PRO A 49 -20.71 -16.98 -21.64
N SER A 50 -21.99 -17.07 -22.02
CA SER A 50 -23.02 -16.17 -21.53
C SER A 50 -23.22 -16.47 -20.06
N THR A 51 -22.61 -15.68 -19.21
CA THR A 51 -22.96 -15.60 -17.80
C THR A 51 -24.17 -14.70 -17.63
N ASP A 52 -25.37 -15.22 -17.95
CA ASP A 52 -26.62 -14.75 -17.35
C ASP A 52 -26.74 -15.36 -15.94
N ALA A 53 -25.84 -14.98 -15.04
CA ALA A 53 -26.18 -14.90 -13.63
C ALA A 53 -26.85 -13.52 -13.43
N PRO A 54 -28.01 -13.44 -12.76
CA PRO A 54 -28.56 -12.14 -12.40
C PRO A 54 -27.45 -11.41 -11.63
N ALA A 55 -27.06 -10.21 -12.09
CA ALA A 55 -26.16 -9.36 -11.34
C ALA A 55 -26.82 -9.20 -9.95
N ALA A 56 -26.17 -9.68 -8.91
CA ALA A 56 -26.57 -9.34 -7.55
C ALA A 56 -26.65 -7.82 -7.52
N ASP A 57 -27.75 -7.27 -7.00
CA ASP A 57 -27.90 -5.82 -6.91
C ASP A 57 -26.63 -5.27 -6.22
N ALA A 58 -25.95 -4.32 -6.87
CA ALA A 58 -24.75 -3.71 -6.32
C ALA A 58 -25.06 -3.14 -4.93
N TRP A 59 -24.14 -3.29 -3.99
CA TRP A 59 -24.33 -2.77 -2.64
C TRP A 59 -24.55 -1.25 -2.69
N ALA A 60 -25.49 -0.76 -1.91
CA ALA A 60 -25.78 0.67 -1.79
C ALA A 60 -26.06 1.02 -0.33
N VAL A 61 -25.50 2.16 0.10
CA VAL A 61 -25.74 2.68 1.44
C VAL A 61 -27.18 3.19 1.55
N ASP A 62 -27.79 3.01 2.73
CA ASP A 62 -29.03 3.68 3.09
C ASP A 62 -28.71 5.04 3.69
N THR A 63 -29.19 6.12 3.06
CA THR A 63 -28.98 7.49 3.56
C THR A 63 -30.06 7.93 4.55
N ALA A 64 -31.12 7.14 4.76
CA ALA A 64 -32.22 7.50 5.67
C ALA A 64 -31.77 7.60 7.14
N ASP A 65 -30.71 6.89 7.51
CA ASP A 65 -30.16 6.91 8.86
C ASP A 65 -29.17 8.07 9.11
N CYS A 66 -28.84 8.88 8.08
CA CYS A 66 -27.95 10.02 8.19
C CYS A 66 -28.57 11.16 9.01
N VAL A 67 -27.75 11.91 9.75
CA VAL A 67 -28.17 13.16 10.39
C VAL A 67 -28.66 14.18 9.34
N ASP A 68 -28.02 14.21 8.17
CA ASP A 68 -28.40 15.03 7.01
C ASP A 68 -28.47 14.16 5.72
N PRO A 69 -29.60 13.46 5.49
CA PRO A 69 -29.78 12.64 4.30
C PRO A 69 -29.70 13.43 2.97
N GLU A 70 -30.30 14.65 2.96
CA GLU A 70 -30.28 15.50 1.78
C GLU A 70 -28.84 15.93 1.43
N GLY A 71 -28.03 16.21 2.43
CA GLY A 71 -26.62 16.55 2.26
C GLY A 71 -25.78 15.36 1.80
N ALA A 72 -26.14 14.11 2.18
CA ALA A 72 -25.45 12.91 1.71
C ALA A 72 -25.66 12.67 0.21
N ASP A 73 -26.82 13.03 -0.32
CA ASP A 73 -27.19 12.91 -1.72
C ASP A 73 -26.97 14.19 -2.54
N ALA A 74 -26.51 15.28 -1.90
CA ALA A 74 -26.28 16.55 -2.58
C ALA A 74 -25.15 16.46 -3.61
N PRO A 75 -25.33 16.97 -4.85
CA PRO A 75 -24.27 16.96 -5.85
C PRO A 75 -23.04 17.79 -5.43
N ILE A 76 -21.85 17.23 -5.65
CA ILE A 76 -20.56 17.92 -5.45
C ILE A 76 -20.11 18.42 -6.82
N GLU A 77 -20.08 19.74 -7.00
CA GLU A 77 -19.76 20.38 -8.28
C GLU A 77 -18.51 21.25 -8.17
N GLY A 78 -17.75 21.31 -9.25
CA GLY A 78 -16.58 22.18 -9.42
C GLY A 78 -15.34 21.76 -8.61
N THR A 79 -15.49 21.57 -7.31
CA THR A 79 -14.37 21.15 -6.43
C THR A 79 -14.84 20.12 -5.43
N ILE A 80 -14.12 18.98 -5.37
CA ILE A 80 -14.26 18.01 -4.29
C ILE A 80 -13.12 18.20 -3.28
N LYS A 81 -13.47 18.30 -1.98
CA LYS A 81 -12.51 18.48 -0.90
C LYS A 81 -12.33 17.20 -0.13
N ILE A 82 -11.09 16.70 -0.11
CA ILE A 82 -10.67 15.53 0.66
C ILE A 82 -9.99 15.99 1.94
N GLY A 83 -10.49 15.54 3.09
CA GLY A 83 -9.86 15.70 4.38
C GLY A 83 -9.05 14.46 4.77
N SER A 84 -7.94 14.65 5.50
CA SER A 84 -7.20 13.56 6.15
C SER A 84 -6.56 14.04 7.45
N ALA A 85 -6.32 13.11 8.37
CA ALA A 85 -5.51 13.34 9.57
C ALA A 85 -4.34 12.35 9.56
N MET A 86 -3.13 12.89 9.67
CA MET A 86 -1.90 12.10 9.57
C MET A 86 -0.89 12.59 10.62
N PRO A 87 -0.02 11.71 11.17
CA PRO A 87 1.02 12.12 12.10
C PRO A 87 2.19 12.77 11.35
N LEU A 88 2.17 14.08 11.25
CA LEU A 88 3.18 14.88 10.54
C LEU A 88 4.28 15.40 11.45
N SER A 89 4.04 15.42 12.76
CA SER A 89 5.01 15.79 13.79
C SER A 89 4.87 14.88 15.02
N GLY A 90 5.81 15.00 15.94
CA GLY A 90 5.80 14.21 17.18
C GLY A 90 6.29 12.76 17.02
N GLY A 91 7.05 12.29 17.99
CA GLY A 91 7.44 10.89 18.17
C GLY A 91 8.11 10.20 16.99
N VAL A 92 8.06 8.87 17.04
CA VAL A 92 8.64 7.98 16.01
C VAL A 92 7.77 7.85 14.76
N ALA A 93 6.48 8.18 14.87
CA ALA A 93 5.50 8.03 13.80
C ALA A 93 5.76 9.00 12.62
N ALA A 94 6.07 10.25 12.92
CA ALA A 94 6.24 11.28 11.89
C ALA A 94 7.29 10.94 10.82
N THR A 95 8.37 10.25 11.20
CA THR A 95 9.44 9.85 10.28
C THR A 95 8.93 8.94 9.15
N ALA A 96 7.96 8.06 9.47
CA ALA A 96 7.37 7.17 8.47
C ALA A 96 6.19 7.80 7.73
N PHE A 97 5.39 8.63 8.41
CA PHE A 97 4.09 9.02 7.87
C PHE A 97 4.08 10.42 7.22
N ALA A 98 5.02 11.32 7.55
CA ALA A 98 5.15 12.56 6.80
C ALA A 98 5.42 12.32 5.29
N PRO A 99 6.27 11.35 4.88
CA PRO A 99 6.41 10.99 3.46
C PRO A 99 5.13 10.41 2.83
N VAL A 100 4.25 9.76 3.59
CA VAL A 100 2.95 9.27 3.09
C VAL A 100 2.07 10.44 2.66
N LYS A 101 2.01 11.52 3.48
CA LYS A 101 1.35 12.77 3.10
C LYS A 101 1.89 13.30 1.76
N ASP A 102 3.21 13.33 1.62
CA ASP A 102 3.85 13.85 0.41
C ASP A 102 3.50 13.04 -0.84
N GLY A 103 3.39 11.72 -0.72
CA GLY A 103 2.93 10.84 -1.80
C GLY A 103 1.46 11.05 -2.14
N PHE A 104 0.61 11.21 -1.12
CA PHE A 104 -0.82 11.47 -1.31
C PHE A 104 -1.06 12.79 -2.06
N GLU A 105 -0.43 13.87 -1.60
CA GLU A 105 -0.52 15.19 -2.25
C GLU A 105 0.05 15.17 -3.67
N ALA A 106 1.14 14.43 -3.90
CA ALA A 106 1.76 14.30 -5.21
C ALA A 106 0.80 13.63 -6.21
N TYR A 107 0.14 12.52 -5.84
CA TYR A 107 -0.84 11.89 -6.73
C TYR A 107 -2.03 12.80 -7.02
N ILE A 108 -2.57 13.48 -6.02
CA ILE A 108 -3.68 14.43 -6.22
C ILE A 108 -3.29 15.55 -7.19
N ALA A 109 -2.08 16.10 -7.04
CA ALA A 109 -1.58 17.12 -7.96
C ALA A 109 -1.46 16.55 -9.40
N TRP A 110 -0.86 15.38 -9.55
CA TRP A 110 -0.76 14.68 -10.82
C TRP A 110 -2.14 14.40 -11.45
N ALA A 111 -3.10 13.90 -10.66
CA ALA A 111 -4.46 13.61 -11.13
C ALA A 111 -5.19 14.88 -11.64
N ASN A 112 -4.99 16.00 -10.97
CA ASN A 112 -5.52 17.30 -11.41
C ASN A 112 -4.85 17.78 -12.71
N GLU A 113 -3.53 17.61 -12.84
CA GLU A 113 -2.78 17.92 -14.07
C GLU A 113 -3.27 17.08 -15.25
N GLN A 114 -3.53 15.78 -15.02
CA GLN A 114 -4.08 14.86 -16.00
C GLN A 114 -5.59 15.05 -16.24
N LYS A 115 -6.27 15.88 -15.42
CA LYS A 115 -7.74 16.09 -15.46
C LYS A 115 -8.53 14.80 -15.36
N LEU A 116 -8.16 13.89 -14.47
CA LEU A 116 -8.80 12.58 -14.35
C LEU A 116 -10.28 12.67 -14.00
N LEU A 117 -10.73 13.73 -13.30
CA LEU A 117 -12.16 14.03 -13.05
C LEU A 117 -12.73 15.12 -14.00
N GLY A 118 -12.12 15.34 -15.16
CA GLY A 118 -12.57 16.34 -16.13
C GLY A 118 -12.43 17.76 -15.59
N ASP A 119 -13.57 18.45 -15.43
CA ASP A 119 -13.62 19.85 -14.95
C ASP A 119 -13.71 19.94 -13.40
N VAL A 120 -13.83 18.82 -12.69
CA VAL A 120 -13.83 18.79 -11.22
C VAL A 120 -12.39 18.80 -10.71
N THR A 121 -12.09 19.76 -9.84
CA THR A 121 -10.77 19.87 -9.18
C THR A 121 -10.81 19.15 -7.85
N ILE A 122 -9.73 18.42 -7.51
CA ILE A 122 -9.56 17.77 -6.22
C ILE A 122 -8.70 18.70 -5.34
N GLU A 123 -9.24 19.13 -4.21
CA GLU A 123 -8.50 19.78 -3.15
C GLU A 123 -8.28 18.80 -2.00
N VAL A 124 -7.07 18.78 -1.44
CA VAL A 124 -6.75 17.97 -0.26
C VAL A 124 -6.28 18.86 0.88
N GLN A 125 -6.78 18.61 2.07
CA GLN A 125 -6.32 19.23 3.30
C GLN A 125 -5.98 18.15 4.31
N ILE A 126 -4.74 18.17 4.83
CA ILE A 126 -4.24 17.18 5.77
C ILE A 126 -3.84 17.88 7.05
N GLU A 127 -4.44 17.44 8.17
CA GLU A 127 -4.16 17.97 9.51
C GLU A 127 -3.20 17.03 10.27
N ASP A 128 -2.37 17.62 11.12
CA ASP A 128 -1.43 16.89 11.97
C ASP A 128 -2.11 16.44 13.28
N ASP A 129 -2.26 15.13 13.47
CA ASP A 129 -2.80 14.56 14.71
C ASP A 129 -1.73 13.90 15.61
N GLN A 130 -0.46 13.94 15.21
CA GLN A 130 0.70 13.45 15.96
C GLN A 130 0.59 11.96 16.38
N TYR A 131 -0.19 11.16 15.65
CA TYR A 131 -0.57 9.79 16.02
C TYR A 131 -1.27 9.73 17.41
N ASN A 132 -1.99 10.76 17.74
CA ASN A 132 -2.69 10.89 19.03
C ASN A 132 -4.21 10.90 18.78
N LYS A 133 -4.87 9.80 19.13
CA LYS A 133 -6.32 9.64 18.94
C LYS A 133 -7.16 10.72 19.62
N ASP A 134 -6.63 11.38 20.63
CA ASP A 134 -7.33 12.47 21.33
C ASP A 134 -7.27 13.80 20.54
N LEU A 135 -6.35 13.91 19.56
CA LEU A 135 -6.23 15.06 18.66
C LEU A 135 -6.98 14.87 17.34
N THR A 136 -7.18 13.62 16.91
CA THR A 136 -7.81 13.30 15.62
C THR A 136 -9.23 13.86 15.49
N PRO A 137 -10.12 13.81 16.51
CA PRO A 137 -11.45 14.42 16.43
C PRO A 137 -11.41 15.92 16.13
N ALA A 138 -10.55 16.68 16.80
CA ALA A 138 -10.43 18.12 16.56
C ALA A 138 -9.86 18.43 15.15
N ALA A 139 -8.97 17.57 14.62
CA ALA A 139 -8.47 17.67 13.25
C ALA A 139 -9.61 17.43 12.24
N VAL A 140 -10.43 16.39 12.46
CA VAL A 140 -11.58 16.06 11.60
C VAL A 140 -12.66 17.16 11.67
N GLU A 141 -13.02 17.67 12.86
CA GLU A 141 -13.96 18.79 13.00
C GLU A 141 -13.49 20.02 12.21
N LYS A 142 -12.21 20.37 12.29
CA LYS A 142 -11.63 21.47 11.50
C LYS A 142 -11.76 21.24 10.01
N LEU A 143 -11.57 20.00 9.54
CA LEU A 143 -11.73 19.64 8.12
C LEU A 143 -13.20 19.72 7.69
N LEU A 144 -14.15 19.28 8.52
CA LEU A 144 -15.59 19.45 8.30
C LEU A 144 -15.96 20.93 8.20
N ASP A 145 -15.47 21.75 9.10
CA ASP A 145 -15.69 23.21 9.09
C ASP A 145 -15.12 23.88 7.83
N SER A 146 -14.05 23.32 7.26
CA SER A 146 -13.47 23.78 5.97
C SER A 146 -14.24 23.29 4.74
N GLY A 147 -15.27 22.47 4.94
CA GLY A 147 -16.15 21.93 3.93
C GLY A 147 -15.61 20.68 3.22
N ALA A 148 -14.90 19.80 3.93
CA ALA A 148 -14.53 18.49 3.43
C ALA A 148 -15.78 17.71 3.01
N ASN A 149 -15.72 17.08 1.83
CA ASN A 149 -16.80 16.24 1.31
C ASN A 149 -16.60 14.76 1.65
N VAL A 150 -15.35 14.34 1.78
CA VAL A 150 -14.90 12.98 2.00
C VAL A 150 -13.62 12.98 2.81
N PHE A 151 -13.44 11.95 3.63
CA PHE A 151 -12.18 11.70 4.34
C PHE A 151 -11.49 10.51 3.69
N SER A 152 -10.17 10.57 3.51
CA SER A 152 -9.41 9.46 2.94
C SER A 152 -8.01 9.41 3.52
N GLY A 153 -7.52 8.18 3.73
CA GLY A 153 -6.15 7.96 4.14
C GLY A 153 -5.80 8.44 5.55
N ILE A 154 -6.77 8.52 6.47
CA ILE A 154 -6.48 8.78 7.89
C ILE A 154 -5.58 7.65 8.41
N ILE A 155 -4.48 8.00 9.10
CA ILE A 155 -3.47 7.04 9.53
C ILE A 155 -3.68 6.60 10.98
N GLY A 156 -3.64 5.29 11.19
CA GLY A 156 -3.61 4.68 12.52
C GLY A 156 -4.94 4.10 12.99
N THR A 157 -4.89 2.90 13.58
CA THR A 157 -6.06 2.20 14.10
C THR A 157 -6.81 3.03 15.16
N PRO A 158 -6.15 3.51 16.24
CA PRO A 158 -6.84 4.31 17.26
C PRO A 158 -7.36 5.65 16.73
N ASN A 159 -6.68 6.25 15.76
CA ASN A 159 -7.04 7.54 15.17
C ASN A 159 -8.32 7.42 14.32
N ASN A 160 -8.37 6.41 13.44
CA ASN A 160 -9.56 6.12 12.65
C ASN A 160 -10.76 5.75 13.53
N ALA A 161 -10.55 4.94 14.57
CA ALA A 161 -11.61 4.56 15.51
C ALA A 161 -12.19 5.77 16.26
N ALA A 162 -11.36 6.75 16.60
CA ALA A 162 -11.78 7.95 17.33
C ALA A 162 -12.77 8.85 16.56
N VAL A 163 -12.86 8.70 15.24
CA VAL A 163 -13.71 9.54 14.38
C VAL A 163 -14.74 8.74 13.57
N ARG A 164 -14.68 7.40 13.63
CA ARG A 164 -15.52 6.53 12.84
C ARG A 164 -17.01 6.74 13.12
N ASP A 165 -17.39 6.78 14.39
CA ASP A 165 -18.79 6.95 14.80
C ASP A 165 -19.33 8.28 14.28
N LEU A 166 -18.61 9.39 14.50
CA LEU A 166 -18.97 10.71 14.00
C LEU A 166 -19.18 10.72 12.49
N LEU A 167 -18.21 10.19 11.71
CA LEU A 167 -18.26 10.22 10.26
C LEU A 167 -19.38 9.32 9.72
N ASN A 168 -19.68 8.18 10.36
CA ASN A 168 -20.81 7.33 9.97
C ASN A 168 -22.16 7.98 10.32
N GLU A 169 -22.34 8.57 11.49
CA GLU A 169 -23.58 9.26 11.87
C GLU A 169 -23.89 10.47 10.97
N GLU A 170 -22.85 11.24 10.63
CA GLU A 170 -22.95 12.41 9.75
C GLU A 170 -22.91 12.02 8.24
N CYS A 171 -22.75 10.74 7.93
CA CYS A 171 -22.68 10.20 6.56
C CYS A 171 -21.61 10.87 5.70
N TYR A 172 -20.41 10.97 6.24
CA TYR A 172 -19.21 11.32 5.49
C TYR A 172 -18.40 10.07 5.17
N PRO A 173 -18.10 9.79 3.89
CA PRO A 173 -17.23 8.69 3.54
C PRO A 173 -15.87 8.80 4.23
N GLN A 174 -15.51 7.80 5.05
CA GLN A 174 -14.19 7.56 5.63
C GLN A 174 -13.52 6.48 4.80
N LEU A 175 -12.91 6.89 3.70
CA LEU A 175 -12.35 6.01 2.71
C LEU A 175 -10.94 5.58 3.08
N LEU A 176 -10.63 4.30 2.81
CA LEU A 176 -9.27 3.81 2.70
C LEU A 176 -8.44 4.16 3.95
N ALA A 177 -9.01 3.90 5.12
CA ALA A 177 -8.31 4.06 6.40
C ALA A 177 -6.96 3.33 6.34
N LEU A 178 -5.86 4.04 6.62
CA LEU A 178 -4.51 3.48 6.58
C LEU A 178 -4.23 2.68 7.86
N THR A 179 -4.91 1.54 7.95
CA THR A 179 -4.83 0.55 9.03
C THR A 179 -5.36 -0.79 8.53
N GLY A 180 -4.79 -1.89 9.02
CA GLY A 180 -5.21 -3.27 8.73
C GLY A 180 -6.06 -3.90 9.84
N SER A 181 -6.67 -3.11 10.74
CA SER A 181 -7.60 -3.67 11.72
C SER A 181 -8.82 -4.24 11.00
N PRO A 182 -9.29 -5.45 11.36
CA PRO A 182 -10.50 -6.04 10.79
C PRO A 182 -11.77 -5.23 11.07
N SER A 183 -11.72 -4.26 12.00
CA SER A 183 -12.84 -3.35 12.28
C SER A 183 -13.30 -2.52 11.08
N TRP A 184 -12.47 -2.36 10.04
CA TRP A 184 -12.79 -1.58 8.84
C TRP A 184 -13.58 -2.38 7.80
N GLY A 185 -13.72 -3.68 8.00
CA GLY A 185 -14.56 -4.54 7.17
C GLY A 185 -16.04 -4.57 7.57
N ASN A 186 -16.43 -4.01 8.72
CA ASN A 186 -17.81 -4.07 9.21
C ASN A 186 -18.76 -3.12 8.44
N ALA A 187 -19.20 -3.54 7.25
CA ALA A 187 -20.06 -2.76 6.38
C ALA A 187 -21.49 -2.64 6.88
N GLU A 188 -21.95 -3.54 7.77
CA GLU A 188 -23.30 -3.50 8.33
C GLU A 188 -23.43 -2.42 9.42
N GLU A 189 -22.44 -2.31 10.30
CA GLU A 189 -22.46 -1.34 11.39
C GLU A 189 -21.87 0.02 10.98
N TYR A 190 -20.85 -0.02 10.10
CA TYR A 190 -20.11 1.17 9.65
C TYR A 190 -20.10 1.28 8.12
N PRO A 191 -21.26 1.50 7.50
CA PRO A 191 -21.38 1.49 6.03
C PRO A 191 -20.53 2.57 5.35
N TRP A 192 -20.23 3.69 6.03
CA TRP A 192 -19.48 4.82 5.50
C TRP A 192 -17.95 4.69 5.67
N THR A 193 -17.46 3.56 6.19
CA THR A 193 -16.03 3.37 6.47
C THR A 193 -15.44 2.23 5.66
N THR A 194 -14.27 2.42 5.03
CA THR A 194 -13.48 1.37 4.36
C THR A 194 -12.02 1.43 4.77
N GLY A 195 -11.34 0.28 4.85
CA GLY A 195 -9.89 0.19 5.08
C GLY A 195 -9.10 0.11 3.79
N LEU A 196 -7.77 0.27 3.86
CA LEU A 196 -6.86 0.11 2.70
C LEU A 196 -5.81 -0.97 2.93
N LEU A 197 -5.25 -1.06 4.14
CA LEU A 197 -4.14 -1.98 4.37
C LEU A 197 -4.62 -3.43 4.42
N ILE A 198 -3.71 -4.34 4.12
CA ILE A 198 -3.89 -5.77 4.34
C ILE A 198 -4.37 -6.00 5.79
N PRO A 199 -5.43 -6.78 6.01
CA PRO A 199 -5.88 -7.08 7.36
C PRO A 199 -4.76 -7.70 8.22
N TYR A 200 -4.61 -7.24 9.44
CA TYR A 200 -3.58 -7.75 10.36
C TYR A 200 -3.76 -9.23 10.68
N THR A 201 -5.00 -9.73 10.59
CA THR A 201 -5.32 -11.16 10.68
C THR A 201 -4.72 -11.97 9.53
N VAL A 202 -4.77 -11.43 8.31
CA VAL A 202 -4.20 -12.06 7.11
C VAL A 202 -2.67 -12.07 7.21
N GLU A 203 -2.06 -10.94 7.58
CA GLU A 203 -0.62 -10.84 7.74
C GLU A 203 -0.10 -11.75 8.86
N ALA A 204 -0.75 -11.77 10.01
CA ALA A 204 -0.41 -12.64 11.13
C ALA A 204 -0.46 -14.12 10.73
N LYS A 205 -1.46 -14.53 9.94
CA LYS A 205 -1.61 -15.90 9.43
C LYS A 205 -0.49 -16.24 8.44
N ALA A 206 -0.13 -15.33 7.55
CA ALA A 206 0.98 -15.53 6.62
C ALA A 206 2.31 -15.76 7.37
N TYR A 207 2.57 -14.98 8.42
CA TYR A 207 3.78 -15.17 9.23
C TYR A 207 3.75 -16.46 10.05
N ALA A 208 2.60 -16.83 10.63
CA ALA A 208 2.47 -18.09 11.34
C ALA A 208 2.73 -19.28 10.42
N ALA A 209 2.21 -19.25 9.19
CA ALA A 209 2.44 -20.30 8.19
C ALA A 209 3.93 -20.40 7.80
N LEU A 210 4.60 -19.26 7.55
CA LEU A 210 6.03 -19.25 7.23
C LEU A 210 6.88 -19.72 8.40
N ILE A 211 6.59 -19.32 9.63
CA ILE A 211 7.28 -19.80 10.83
C ILE A 211 7.15 -21.33 10.94
N ALA A 212 5.95 -21.89 10.74
CA ALA A 212 5.73 -23.33 10.80
C ALA A 212 6.52 -24.09 9.71
N GLU A 213 6.65 -23.52 8.52
CA GLU A 213 7.47 -24.11 7.45
C GLU A 213 8.96 -24.15 7.84
N ARG A 214 9.45 -23.08 8.45
CA ARG A 214 10.86 -22.93 8.83
C ARG A 214 11.22 -23.71 10.11
N PHE A 215 10.26 -23.92 11.00
CA PHE A 215 10.39 -24.64 12.26
C PHE A 215 9.41 -25.80 12.34
N PRO A 216 9.59 -26.88 11.54
CA PRO A 216 8.61 -27.95 11.42
C PRO A 216 8.40 -28.79 12.71
N ASP A 217 9.32 -28.69 13.67
CA ASP A 217 9.20 -29.34 14.98
C ASP A 217 8.51 -28.45 16.02
N GLY A 218 8.03 -27.26 15.62
CA GLY A 218 7.45 -26.22 16.47
C GLY A 218 8.42 -25.07 16.74
N ALA A 219 7.89 -23.88 17.06
CA ALA A 219 8.67 -22.67 17.32
C ALA A 219 8.29 -22.02 18.65
N GLU A 220 9.30 -21.51 19.38
CA GLU A 220 9.10 -20.57 20.47
C GLU A 220 9.20 -19.13 19.91
N VAL A 221 8.11 -18.36 20.04
CA VAL A 221 8.03 -17.01 19.47
C VAL A 221 7.80 -15.99 20.57
N ALA A 222 8.52 -14.87 20.52
CA ALA A 222 8.20 -13.68 21.31
C ALA A 222 7.45 -12.66 20.46
N VAL A 223 6.55 -11.90 21.09
CA VAL A 223 5.75 -10.86 20.45
C VAL A 223 6.13 -9.49 21.03
N PHE A 224 6.41 -8.51 20.16
CA PHE A 224 6.69 -7.14 20.56
C PHE A 224 5.76 -6.18 19.81
N VAL A 225 4.94 -5.42 20.54
CA VAL A 225 3.92 -4.57 19.92
C VAL A 225 3.82 -3.19 20.56
N VAL A 226 3.29 -2.23 19.81
CA VAL A 226 2.86 -0.94 20.38
C VAL A 226 1.63 -1.15 21.27
N ASN A 227 1.62 -0.54 22.45
CA ASN A 227 0.54 -0.63 23.44
C ASN A 227 -0.65 0.27 23.07
N ASN A 228 -1.31 -0.07 21.98
CA ASN A 228 -2.56 0.56 21.53
C ASN A 228 -3.36 -0.43 20.69
N GLU A 229 -4.50 0.00 20.14
CA GLU A 229 -5.38 -0.87 19.34
C GLU A 229 -4.69 -1.49 18.12
N PHE A 230 -3.71 -0.80 17.49
CA PHE A 230 -2.91 -1.35 16.38
C PHE A 230 -2.13 -2.59 16.83
N GLY A 231 -1.30 -2.45 17.86
CA GLY A 231 -0.47 -3.56 18.34
C GLY A 231 -1.28 -4.68 18.98
N GLN A 232 -2.35 -4.32 19.72
CA GLN A 232 -3.21 -5.30 20.40
C GLN A 232 -3.95 -6.19 19.42
N VAL A 233 -4.62 -5.62 18.41
CA VAL A 233 -5.35 -6.39 17.38
C VAL A 233 -4.41 -7.35 16.65
N TYR A 234 -3.21 -6.89 16.32
CA TYR A 234 -2.22 -7.73 15.65
C TYR A 234 -1.74 -8.88 16.56
N ALA A 235 -1.39 -8.56 17.82
CA ALA A 235 -0.96 -9.58 18.78
C ALA A 235 -2.06 -10.62 19.07
N GLU A 236 -3.31 -10.19 19.21
CA GLU A 236 -4.45 -11.08 19.43
C GLU A 236 -4.67 -12.00 18.22
N ALA A 237 -4.66 -11.47 17.01
CA ALA A 237 -4.78 -12.26 15.79
C ALA A 237 -3.69 -13.34 15.71
N PHE A 238 -2.44 -12.99 16.01
CA PHE A 238 -1.35 -13.95 15.99
C PHE A 238 -1.47 -15.00 17.12
N LYS A 239 -1.83 -14.59 18.33
CA LYS A 239 -2.02 -15.49 19.48
C LYS A 239 -3.14 -16.51 19.25
N GLU A 240 -4.20 -16.10 18.58
CA GLU A 240 -5.34 -16.98 18.28
C GLU A 240 -4.94 -18.14 17.36
N ILE A 241 -4.16 -17.85 16.32
CA ILE A 241 -3.78 -18.83 15.30
C ILE A 241 -2.48 -19.58 15.62
N ALA A 242 -1.59 -19.03 16.43
CA ALA A 242 -0.28 -19.61 16.74
C ALA A 242 -0.30 -21.10 17.11
N PRO A 243 -1.24 -21.59 17.96
CA PRO A 243 -1.31 -23.02 18.31
C PRO A 243 -1.59 -23.94 17.12
N GLU A 244 -2.35 -23.48 16.12
CA GLU A 244 -2.66 -24.27 14.92
C GLU A 244 -1.43 -24.51 14.04
N TYR A 245 -0.43 -23.63 14.16
CA TYR A 245 0.84 -23.68 13.45
C TYR A 245 2.00 -24.25 14.30
N GLY A 246 1.70 -24.84 15.45
CA GLY A 246 2.74 -25.38 16.35
C GLY A 246 3.60 -24.32 17.02
N ILE A 247 3.14 -23.10 17.10
CA ILE A 247 3.86 -21.96 17.68
C ILE A 247 3.48 -21.81 19.15
N THR A 248 4.48 -21.67 20.02
CA THR A 248 4.35 -21.35 21.43
C THR A 248 4.82 -19.91 21.67
N ILE A 249 3.94 -19.05 22.18
CA ILE A 249 4.34 -17.69 22.55
C ILE A 249 4.97 -17.73 23.95
N VAL A 250 6.27 -17.40 24.04
CA VAL A 250 7.07 -17.49 25.27
C VAL A 250 7.26 -16.15 25.97
N ASP A 251 7.03 -15.03 25.29
CA ASP A 251 7.08 -13.68 25.85
C ASP A 251 6.25 -12.71 25.05
N GLU A 252 5.73 -11.67 25.72
CA GLU A 252 5.03 -10.56 25.08
C GLU A 252 5.50 -9.25 25.74
N GLN A 253 6.02 -8.34 24.91
CA GLN A 253 6.51 -7.04 25.34
C GLN A 253 5.80 -5.93 24.60
N THR A 254 5.59 -4.82 25.31
CA THR A 254 4.92 -3.64 24.75
C THR A 254 5.77 -2.38 24.88
N ILE A 255 5.54 -1.42 23.97
CA ILE A 255 6.10 -0.07 24.00
C ILE A 255 4.98 0.94 23.73
N GLU A 256 5.04 2.11 24.35
CA GLU A 256 4.07 3.17 24.06
C GLU A 256 4.38 3.82 22.69
N ALA A 257 3.32 4.22 21.97
CA ALA A 257 3.45 4.87 20.64
C ALA A 257 4.22 6.21 20.72
N THR A 258 4.22 6.85 21.89
CA THR A 258 4.93 8.11 22.16
C THR A 258 6.38 7.93 22.59
N ASP A 259 6.81 6.69 22.90
CA ASP A 259 8.16 6.43 23.34
C ASP A 259 9.15 6.59 22.19
N SER A 260 10.10 7.50 22.38
CA SER A 260 11.22 7.72 21.47
C SER A 260 12.52 7.05 21.93
N ALA A 261 12.52 6.52 23.16
CA ALA A 261 13.68 5.81 23.70
C ALA A 261 13.79 4.39 23.10
N PRO A 262 15.02 3.87 22.87
CA PRO A 262 15.20 2.49 22.43
C PRO A 262 14.59 1.48 23.42
N PRO A 263 13.97 0.38 22.93
CA PRO A 263 13.25 -0.61 23.75
C PRO A 263 14.20 -1.62 24.43
N VAL A 264 15.24 -1.13 25.10
CA VAL A 264 16.32 -1.94 25.71
C VAL A 264 15.78 -2.96 26.71
N ALA A 265 14.86 -2.55 27.58
CA ALA A 265 14.30 -3.42 28.61
C ALA A 265 13.48 -4.56 28.00
N GLN A 266 12.64 -4.24 27.03
CA GLN A 266 11.79 -5.18 26.32
C GLN A 266 12.62 -6.19 25.55
N VAL A 267 13.62 -5.73 24.78
CA VAL A 267 14.51 -6.61 24.02
C VAL A 267 15.33 -7.53 24.92
N ASN A 268 15.79 -7.04 26.07
CA ASN A 268 16.50 -7.89 27.06
C ASN A 268 15.57 -8.96 27.66
N ALA A 269 14.28 -8.65 27.89
CA ALA A 269 13.30 -9.63 28.37
C ALA A 269 13.07 -10.72 27.32
N ILE A 270 12.89 -10.34 26.05
CA ILE A 270 12.78 -11.27 24.90
C ILE A 270 14.04 -12.14 24.81
N ALA A 271 15.23 -11.54 24.82
CA ALA A 271 16.50 -12.27 24.70
C ALA A 271 16.71 -13.27 25.85
N ALA A 272 16.21 -12.98 27.04
CA ALA A 272 16.28 -13.89 28.19
C ALA A 272 15.43 -15.17 28.01
N LYS A 273 14.43 -15.14 27.12
CA LYS A 273 13.62 -16.32 26.74
C LYS A 273 14.28 -17.11 25.60
N ALA A 274 15.19 -16.48 24.86
CA ALA A 274 15.89 -17.04 23.71
C ALA A 274 14.93 -17.66 22.66
N PRO A 275 13.86 -16.94 22.22
CA PRO A 275 12.91 -17.47 21.25
C PRO A 275 13.59 -17.77 19.90
N ASP A 276 12.99 -18.69 19.13
CA ASP A 276 13.39 -19.04 17.76
C ASP A 276 13.10 -17.89 16.78
N ALA A 277 11.96 -17.22 17.01
CA ALA A 277 11.53 -16.09 16.19
C ALA A 277 10.92 -14.96 17.05
N VAL A 278 10.88 -13.76 16.48
CA VAL A 278 10.23 -12.59 17.08
C VAL A 278 9.30 -11.97 16.06
N LEU A 279 8.01 -11.89 16.41
CA LEU A 279 7.03 -11.08 15.71
C LEU A 279 7.04 -9.69 16.31
N ALA A 280 7.37 -8.67 15.50
CA ALA A 280 7.46 -7.29 15.96
C ALA A 280 6.54 -6.36 15.18
N VAL A 281 5.76 -5.57 15.92
CA VAL A 281 4.77 -4.61 15.41
C VAL A 281 5.06 -3.21 16.02
N PRO A 282 6.26 -2.67 15.78
CA PRO A 282 6.61 -1.30 16.17
C PRO A 282 6.02 -0.28 15.20
N LEU A 283 6.27 1.01 15.45
CA LEU A 283 5.72 2.11 14.67
C LEU A 283 6.85 3.02 14.15
N GLY A 284 6.84 3.32 12.86
CA GLY A 284 7.72 4.31 12.24
C GLY A 284 9.21 4.04 12.50
N ALA A 285 9.95 5.03 13.01
CA ALA A 285 11.36 4.88 13.35
C ALA A 285 11.61 3.86 14.48
N GLY A 286 10.56 3.45 15.23
CA GLY A 286 10.62 2.38 16.21
C GLY A 286 10.98 1.03 15.60
N CYS A 287 10.68 0.79 14.31
CA CYS A 287 11.11 -0.39 13.57
C CYS A 287 12.62 -0.53 13.58
N ALA A 288 13.33 0.52 13.19
CA ALA A 288 14.79 0.53 13.17
C ALA A 288 15.42 0.50 14.57
N SER A 289 14.81 1.22 15.52
CA SER A 289 15.25 1.24 16.91
C SER A 289 15.18 -0.16 17.54
N PHE A 290 14.06 -0.86 17.34
CA PHE A 290 13.88 -2.23 17.83
C PHE A 290 14.92 -3.20 17.23
N LEU A 291 15.13 -3.18 15.92
CA LEU A 291 16.12 -4.02 15.24
C LEU A 291 17.56 -3.76 15.74
N THR A 292 17.90 -2.50 15.98
CA THR A 292 19.21 -2.12 16.50
C THR A 292 19.44 -2.70 17.90
N GLU A 293 18.44 -2.66 18.77
CA GLU A 293 18.54 -3.24 20.11
C GLU A 293 18.60 -4.78 20.07
N VAL A 294 17.84 -5.42 19.16
CA VAL A 294 17.93 -6.88 18.95
C VAL A 294 19.34 -7.27 18.50
N ALA A 295 19.95 -6.50 17.59
CA ALA A 295 21.31 -6.76 17.15
C ALA A 295 22.33 -6.61 18.29
N ALA A 296 22.16 -5.61 19.17
CA ALA A 296 22.97 -5.44 20.36
C ALA A 296 22.82 -6.61 21.35
N ALA A 297 21.61 -7.09 21.57
CA ALA A 297 21.31 -8.24 22.41
C ALA A 297 21.88 -9.55 21.83
N LYS A 298 21.81 -9.75 20.51
CA LYS A 298 22.46 -10.87 19.80
C LYS A 298 23.96 -10.85 19.98
N ALA A 299 24.61 -9.69 19.88
CA ALA A 299 26.05 -9.56 20.09
C ALA A 299 26.47 -9.88 21.54
N ALA A 300 25.62 -9.57 22.52
CA ALA A 300 25.85 -9.89 23.92
C ALA A 300 25.55 -11.36 24.26
N ASN A 301 24.71 -12.04 23.46
CA ASN A 301 24.32 -13.44 23.66
C ASN A 301 24.55 -14.25 22.38
N ALA A 302 25.79 -14.68 22.15
CA ALA A 302 26.22 -15.33 20.91
C ALA A 302 25.48 -16.64 20.54
N GLY A 303 24.64 -17.18 21.42
CA GLY A 303 23.79 -18.35 21.14
C GLY A 303 22.37 -18.02 20.69
N TRP A 304 21.99 -16.76 20.73
CA TRP A 304 20.63 -16.32 20.36
C TRP A 304 20.65 -15.60 19.01
N ALA A 305 19.91 -16.15 18.05
CA ALA A 305 19.81 -15.62 16.69
C ALA A 305 18.40 -15.84 16.14
N PRO A 306 17.39 -15.11 16.67
CA PRO A 306 16.00 -15.31 16.25
C PRO A 306 15.78 -14.85 14.81
N GLU A 307 14.84 -15.49 14.12
CA GLU A 307 14.27 -14.91 12.91
C GLU A 307 13.36 -13.75 13.27
N MET A 308 13.38 -12.72 12.42
CA MET A 308 12.65 -11.47 12.66
C MET A 308 11.50 -11.32 11.66
N TYR A 309 10.28 -11.17 12.17
CA TYR A 309 9.08 -10.94 11.40
C TYR A 309 8.49 -9.58 11.79
N LEU A 310 8.50 -8.64 10.87
CA LEU A 310 8.03 -7.28 11.12
C LEU A 310 6.74 -7.01 10.33
N THR A 311 5.81 -6.29 10.96
CA THR A 311 4.60 -5.82 10.28
C THR A 311 4.92 -5.05 9.00
N ASN A 312 4.03 -5.11 8.01
CA ASN A 312 4.17 -4.39 6.74
C ASN A 312 4.34 -2.87 6.90
N THR A 313 3.90 -2.29 8.00
CA THR A 313 4.13 -0.88 8.30
C THR A 313 5.61 -0.53 8.47
N CYS A 314 6.49 -1.53 8.63
CA CYS A 314 7.95 -1.40 8.63
C CYS A 314 8.58 -1.69 7.25
N SER A 315 7.82 -2.08 6.22
CA SER A 315 8.32 -2.58 4.92
C SER A 315 8.88 -1.48 4.00
N SER A 316 9.37 -0.38 4.55
CA SER A 316 10.03 0.68 3.78
C SER A 316 11.55 0.56 3.89
N SER A 317 12.24 0.47 2.75
CA SER A 317 13.72 0.46 2.72
C SER A 317 14.32 1.74 3.31
N LEU A 318 13.61 2.88 3.27
CA LEU A 318 14.00 4.11 3.97
C LEU A 318 14.05 3.90 5.49
N ILE A 319 13.03 3.27 6.06
CA ILE A 319 12.95 3.00 7.51
C ILE A 319 13.97 1.93 7.91
N LEU A 320 14.06 0.84 7.15
CA LEU A 320 14.98 -0.26 7.45
C LEU A 320 16.45 0.14 7.31
N ALA A 321 16.77 1.05 6.39
CA ALA A 321 18.12 1.59 6.24
C ALA A 321 18.62 2.34 7.49
N LEU A 322 17.74 2.83 8.37
CA LEU A 322 18.11 3.43 9.65
C LEU A 322 18.71 2.40 10.62
N ALA A 323 18.30 1.12 10.51
CA ALA A 323 18.86 0.02 11.29
C ALA A 323 20.15 -0.54 10.66
N GLY A 324 20.44 -0.24 9.39
CA GLY A 324 21.60 -0.76 8.67
C GLY A 324 21.64 -2.29 8.68
N ALA A 325 22.81 -2.88 8.98
CA ALA A 325 22.98 -4.33 9.03
C ALA A 325 22.10 -5.04 10.07
N ALA A 326 21.50 -4.33 11.02
CA ALA A 326 20.58 -4.95 11.99
C ALA A 326 19.24 -5.37 11.36
N ALA A 327 18.92 -4.84 10.18
CA ALA A 327 17.72 -5.20 9.42
C ALA A 327 17.95 -6.37 8.46
N ASP A 328 19.18 -6.87 8.31
CA ASP A 328 19.50 -7.91 7.34
C ASP A 328 18.76 -9.22 7.64
N GLY A 329 18.15 -9.79 6.60
CA GLY A 329 17.48 -11.09 6.66
C GLY A 329 16.10 -11.08 7.34
N LEU A 330 15.57 -9.92 7.78
CA LEU A 330 14.22 -9.86 8.35
C LEU A 330 13.15 -10.18 7.31
N PHE A 331 12.05 -10.75 7.78
CA PHE A 331 10.84 -10.96 6.98
C PHE A 331 9.83 -9.85 7.25
N THR A 332 9.17 -9.40 6.21
CA THR A 332 8.01 -8.51 6.25
C THR A 332 7.05 -8.87 5.12
N SER A 333 5.99 -8.11 4.91
CA SER A 333 5.07 -8.32 3.79
C SER A 333 4.79 -7.01 3.07
N ASN A 334 4.37 -7.11 1.82
CA ASN A 334 3.84 -5.98 1.08
C ASN A 334 2.91 -6.46 -0.06
N ASN A 335 2.10 -5.54 -0.55
CA ASN A 335 1.29 -5.68 -1.76
C ASN A 335 1.64 -4.63 -2.83
N LEU A 336 2.61 -3.77 -2.54
CA LEU A 336 3.17 -2.81 -3.48
C LEU A 336 4.53 -3.29 -3.97
N VAL A 337 4.93 -2.87 -5.17
CA VAL A 337 6.26 -3.16 -5.73
C VAL A 337 7.35 -2.40 -4.96
N ASP A 338 8.56 -2.96 -4.92
CA ASP A 338 9.73 -2.21 -4.49
C ASP A 338 10.18 -1.27 -5.63
N VAL A 339 9.92 0.02 -5.45
CA VAL A 339 10.22 1.03 -6.48
C VAL A 339 11.73 1.29 -6.68
N LEU A 340 12.59 0.75 -5.81
CA LEU A 340 14.04 0.83 -5.95
C LEU A 340 14.63 -0.40 -6.64
N ASP A 341 13.88 -1.48 -6.76
CA ASP A 341 14.32 -2.64 -7.54
C ASP A 341 14.42 -2.26 -9.02
N PRO A 342 15.56 -2.54 -9.70
CA PRO A 342 15.77 -2.14 -11.08
C PRO A 342 14.76 -2.71 -12.10
N GLU A 343 14.18 -3.88 -11.81
CA GLU A 343 13.18 -4.51 -12.68
C GLU A 343 11.84 -3.80 -12.56
N THR A 344 11.38 -3.55 -11.34
CA THR A 344 10.13 -2.85 -11.09
C THR A 344 10.22 -1.36 -11.42
N ALA A 345 11.36 -0.71 -11.14
CA ALA A 345 11.62 0.69 -11.53
C ALA A 345 11.54 0.94 -13.04
N ALA A 346 11.75 -0.10 -13.85
CA ALA A 346 11.62 -0.02 -15.30
C ALA A 346 10.17 -0.16 -15.82
N LEU A 347 9.22 -0.53 -14.95
CA LEU A 347 7.80 -0.57 -15.32
C LEU A 347 7.30 0.85 -15.61
N PRO A 348 6.50 1.06 -16.69
CA PRO A 348 6.07 2.41 -17.09
C PRO A 348 5.40 3.21 -15.96
N THR A 349 4.55 2.57 -15.17
CA THR A 349 3.82 3.21 -14.07
C THR A 349 4.74 3.60 -12.91
N VAL A 350 5.71 2.74 -12.59
CA VAL A 350 6.71 3.01 -11.55
C VAL A 350 7.67 4.11 -12.00
N ALA A 351 8.13 4.06 -13.26
CA ALA A 351 8.99 5.10 -13.83
C ALA A 351 8.29 6.48 -13.85
N GLU A 352 6.98 6.53 -14.13
CA GLU A 352 6.18 7.75 -14.06
C GLU A 352 6.12 8.28 -12.63
N TYR A 353 5.82 7.44 -11.64
CA TYR A 353 5.86 7.79 -10.23
C TYR A 353 7.21 8.38 -9.82
N LEU A 354 8.30 7.65 -10.10
CA LEU A 354 9.65 8.08 -9.74
C LEU A 354 10.03 9.42 -10.41
N SER A 355 9.69 9.58 -11.68
CA SER A 355 9.94 10.83 -12.42
C SER A 355 9.13 12.01 -11.86
N TYR A 356 7.88 11.77 -11.48
CA TYR A 356 7.04 12.81 -10.88
C TYR A 356 7.57 13.23 -9.51
N MET A 357 7.93 12.29 -8.65
CA MET A 357 8.53 12.56 -7.34
C MET A 357 9.90 13.27 -7.47
N GLU A 358 10.72 12.89 -8.46
CA GLU A 358 11.96 13.60 -8.76
C GLU A 358 11.71 15.06 -9.18
N GLY A 359 10.72 15.28 -10.05
CA GLY A 359 10.27 16.63 -10.45
C GLY A 359 9.86 17.52 -9.28
N LEU A 360 9.33 16.92 -8.21
CA LEU A 360 9.00 17.59 -6.95
C LEU A 360 10.18 17.73 -5.99
N GLY A 361 11.36 17.17 -6.32
CA GLY A 361 12.54 17.13 -5.44
C GLY A 361 12.39 16.21 -4.24
N LYS A 362 11.60 15.14 -4.36
CA LYS A 362 11.24 14.19 -3.30
C LYS A 362 11.78 12.77 -3.54
N SER A 363 12.89 12.62 -4.27
CA SER A 363 13.49 11.32 -4.59
C SER A 363 13.99 10.54 -3.37
N ASP A 364 14.26 11.22 -2.27
CA ASP A 364 14.78 10.61 -1.04
C ASP A 364 13.72 9.90 -0.19
N ILE A 365 12.45 10.11 -0.48
CA ILE A 365 11.32 9.54 0.28
C ILE A 365 10.46 8.57 -0.53
N VAL A 366 10.84 8.26 -1.78
CA VAL A 366 9.98 7.51 -2.73
C VAL A 366 9.51 6.16 -2.20
N THR A 367 10.29 5.45 -1.39
CA THR A 367 9.88 4.13 -0.88
C THR A 367 8.76 4.19 0.17
N THR A 368 8.69 5.28 0.94
CA THR A 368 7.63 5.46 1.94
C THR A 368 6.43 6.22 1.35
N ALA A 369 6.69 7.13 0.42
CA ALA A 369 5.66 7.90 -0.26
C ALA A 369 4.75 7.04 -1.16
N THR A 370 5.16 5.81 -1.54
CA THR A 370 4.32 4.86 -2.29
C THR A 370 2.98 4.60 -1.63
N ALA A 371 2.94 4.47 -0.31
CA ALA A 371 1.70 4.22 0.42
C ALA A 371 0.70 5.38 0.28
N GLY A 372 1.20 6.62 0.31
CA GLY A 372 0.37 7.80 0.09
C GLY A 372 -0.09 7.95 -1.36
N TRP A 373 0.81 7.74 -2.30
CA TRP A 373 0.49 7.74 -3.73
C TRP A 373 -0.61 6.72 -4.04
N HIS A 374 -0.46 5.49 -3.55
CA HIS A 374 -1.43 4.42 -3.74
C HIS A 374 -2.79 4.73 -3.10
N ALA A 375 -2.80 5.25 -1.86
CA ALA A 375 -4.04 5.65 -1.20
C ALA A 375 -4.79 6.74 -1.98
N ALA A 376 -4.07 7.74 -2.48
CA ALA A 376 -4.66 8.80 -3.31
C ALA A 376 -5.13 8.27 -4.67
N GLU A 377 -4.38 7.36 -5.29
CA GLU A 377 -4.77 6.69 -6.54
C GLU A 377 -6.10 5.95 -6.39
N MET A 378 -6.22 5.11 -5.36
CA MET A 378 -7.46 4.38 -5.09
C MET A 378 -8.61 5.35 -4.77
N THR A 379 -8.34 6.44 -4.04
CA THR A 379 -9.34 7.48 -3.76
C THR A 379 -9.84 8.10 -5.07
N VAL A 380 -8.96 8.51 -5.96
CA VAL A 380 -9.32 9.11 -7.25
C VAL A 380 -10.07 8.12 -8.14
N ALA A 381 -9.67 6.85 -8.15
CA ALA A 381 -10.39 5.81 -8.89
C ALA A 381 -11.84 5.62 -8.38
N ILE A 382 -12.04 5.67 -7.06
CA ILE A 382 -13.37 5.66 -6.44
C ILE A 382 -14.18 6.89 -6.89
N LEU A 383 -13.57 8.08 -6.89
CA LEU A 383 -14.24 9.31 -7.33
C LEU A 383 -14.63 9.26 -8.81
N ILE A 384 -13.78 8.72 -9.68
CA ILE A 384 -14.07 8.51 -11.11
C ILE A 384 -15.27 7.57 -11.27
N GLN A 385 -15.29 6.46 -10.54
CA GLN A 385 -16.40 5.51 -10.58
C GLN A 385 -17.70 6.14 -10.06
N ALA A 386 -17.65 6.90 -8.96
CA ALA A 386 -18.79 7.62 -8.42
C ALA A 386 -19.33 8.66 -9.42
N GLN A 387 -18.44 9.45 -10.05
CA GLN A 387 -18.81 10.45 -11.05
C GLN A 387 -19.51 9.83 -12.27
N ALA A 388 -19.14 8.62 -12.65
CA ALA A 388 -19.75 7.89 -13.76
C ALA A 388 -21.11 7.27 -13.44
N SER A 389 -21.52 7.26 -12.16
CA SER A 389 -22.84 6.77 -11.75
C SER A 389 -23.98 7.73 -12.15
N GLU A 390 -25.22 7.25 -12.12
CA GLU A 390 -26.40 8.10 -12.41
C GLU A 390 -26.54 9.29 -11.43
N ALA A 391 -26.09 9.11 -10.17
CA ALA A 391 -26.13 10.15 -9.14
C ALA A 391 -25.02 11.21 -9.31
N GLY A 392 -24.00 10.94 -10.14
CA GLY A 392 -22.81 11.77 -10.21
C GLY A 392 -22.02 11.75 -8.89
N LEU A 393 -21.23 12.79 -8.62
CA LEU A 393 -20.49 12.91 -7.37
C LEU A 393 -21.42 13.38 -6.24
N THR A 394 -21.70 12.49 -5.30
CA THR A 394 -22.35 12.75 -4.00
C THR A 394 -21.62 11.96 -2.93
N ARG A 395 -21.80 12.26 -1.65
CA ARG A 395 -21.20 11.44 -0.58
C ARG A 395 -21.67 9.98 -0.66
N ALA A 396 -22.97 9.77 -0.93
CA ALA A 396 -23.54 8.43 -1.07
C ALA A 396 -22.99 7.68 -2.29
N SER A 397 -22.86 8.32 -3.45
CA SER A 397 -22.28 7.65 -4.64
C SER A 397 -20.81 7.30 -4.45
N ILE A 398 -20.05 8.11 -3.71
CA ILE A 398 -18.64 7.87 -3.41
C ILE A 398 -18.47 6.61 -2.54
N ILE A 399 -19.25 6.47 -1.45
CA ILE A 399 -19.14 5.27 -0.62
C ILE A 399 -19.68 4.03 -1.34
N ASN A 400 -20.72 4.18 -2.17
CA ASN A 400 -21.22 3.10 -3.02
C ASN A 400 -20.14 2.63 -4.00
N ALA A 401 -19.43 3.55 -4.64
CA ALA A 401 -18.30 3.23 -5.52
C ALA A 401 -17.17 2.52 -4.77
N ALA A 402 -16.82 2.98 -3.57
CA ALA A 402 -15.80 2.33 -2.75
C ALA A 402 -16.17 0.88 -2.39
N ARG A 403 -17.42 0.63 -2.03
CA ARG A 403 -17.90 -0.69 -1.63
C ARG A 403 -18.19 -1.64 -2.81
N ASN A 404 -18.19 -1.15 -4.05
CA ASN A 404 -18.30 -1.94 -5.29
C ASN A 404 -17.07 -1.67 -6.18
N PHE A 405 -15.89 -1.87 -5.63
CA PHE A 405 -14.62 -1.47 -6.24
C PHE A 405 -13.87 -2.69 -6.79
N ASP A 406 -13.22 -2.55 -7.94
CA ASP A 406 -12.37 -3.58 -8.52
C ASP A 406 -11.35 -2.95 -9.48
N GLN A 407 -10.15 -2.66 -8.98
CA GLN A 407 -9.07 -1.99 -9.71
C GLN A 407 -7.70 -2.61 -9.45
N VAL A 408 -6.74 -2.26 -10.27
CA VAL A 408 -5.31 -2.53 -10.07
C VAL A 408 -4.60 -1.19 -9.96
N GLY A 409 -3.84 -0.98 -8.90
CA GLY A 409 -3.08 0.25 -8.70
C GLY A 409 -1.79 0.27 -9.54
N SER A 410 -1.31 1.47 -9.84
CA SER A 410 -0.09 1.70 -10.63
C SER A 410 1.18 1.12 -9.99
N LEU A 411 1.17 1.01 -8.66
CA LEU A 411 2.27 0.51 -7.86
C LEU A 411 1.97 -0.84 -7.17
N THR A 412 0.84 -1.49 -7.47
CA THR A 412 0.54 -2.81 -6.93
C THR A 412 1.39 -3.89 -7.60
N ARG A 413 1.71 -4.94 -6.85
CA ARG A 413 2.38 -6.13 -7.38
C ARG A 413 1.50 -6.83 -8.41
N GLU A 414 2.12 -7.53 -9.35
CA GLU A 414 1.40 -8.39 -10.29
C GLU A 414 0.55 -9.43 -9.53
N GLY A 415 -0.70 -9.57 -9.91
CA GLY A 415 -1.67 -10.46 -9.27
C GLY A 415 -2.44 -9.84 -8.10
N VAL A 416 -2.01 -8.71 -7.56
CA VAL A 416 -2.75 -7.99 -6.51
C VAL A 416 -3.88 -7.16 -7.14
N ARG A 417 -5.08 -7.33 -6.62
CA ARG A 417 -6.25 -6.51 -6.97
C ARG A 417 -6.78 -5.80 -5.73
N MET A 418 -7.21 -4.57 -5.93
CA MET A 418 -7.90 -3.77 -4.93
C MET A 418 -9.40 -3.94 -5.20
N LYS A 419 -10.06 -4.84 -4.44
CA LYS A 419 -11.43 -5.26 -4.73
C LYS A 419 -12.29 -5.27 -3.47
N MET A 420 -13.54 -4.84 -3.62
CA MET A 420 -14.57 -4.89 -2.58
C MET A 420 -15.92 -5.19 -3.22
N ALA A 421 -16.75 -5.99 -2.56
CA ALA A 421 -18.08 -6.34 -3.02
C ALA A 421 -19.12 -6.28 -1.86
N GLY A 422 -19.34 -5.09 -1.35
CA GLY A 422 -20.31 -4.81 -0.30
C GLY A 422 -20.03 -5.54 1.00
N VAL A 423 -21.00 -6.32 1.47
CA VAL A 423 -20.90 -7.15 2.68
C VAL A 423 -20.22 -8.49 2.41
N ALA A 424 -20.26 -8.95 1.15
CA ALA A 424 -19.72 -10.26 0.78
C ALA A 424 -18.19 -10.29 0.72
N ASP A 425 -17.56 -9.14 0.42
CA ASP A 425 -16.13 -8.96 0.32
C ASP A 425 -15.84 -7.55 0.85
N GLN A 426 -15.42 -7.43 2.10
CA GLN A 426 -15.41 -6.20 2.87
C GLN A 426 -14.04 -5.54 2.96
N PHE A 427 -12.97 -6.25 2.55
CA PHE A 427 -11.60 -5.77 2.62
C PHE A 427 -11.04 -5.55 1.21
N ILE A 428 -10.53 -4.35 0.96
CA ILE A 428 -10.05 -3.97 -0.38
C ILE A 428 -8.75 -4.66 -0.79
N ALA A 429 -7.93 -5.08 0.18
CA ALA A 429 -6.62 -5.67 -0.04
C ALA A 429 -6.45 -6.90 0.86
N GLU A 430 -6.46 -8.10 0.27
CA GLU A 430 -6.27 -9.36 0.99
C GLU A 430 -5.08 -10.18 0.44
N SER A 431 -4.51 -9.75 -0.68
CA SER A 431 -3.32 -10.38 -1.25
C SER A 431 -2.05 -9.72 -0.74
N LEU A 432 -1.07 -10.53 -0.34
CA LEU A 432 0.24 -10.07 0.11
C LEU A 432 1.36 -10.99 -0.38
N GLN A 433 2.55 -10.42 -0.53
CA GLN A 433 3.80 -11.14 -0.71
C GLN A 433 4.62 -11.05 0.56
N VAL A 434 5.02 -12.19 1.12
CA VAL A 434 6.06 -12.18 2.16
C VAL A 434 7.40 -11.93 1.47
N VAL A 435 8.20 -11.05 2.03
CA VAL A 435 9.49 -10.64 1.48
C VAL A 435 10.58 -10.66 2.55
N GLN A 436 11.81 -10.88 2.12
CA GLN A 436 12.99 -10.78 2.98
C GLN A 436 13.84 -9.58 2.56
N TYR A 437 14.26 -8.77 3.53
CA TYR A 437 15.09 -7.59 3.29
C TYR A 437 16.57 -7.95 3.29
N ASP A 438 17.30 -7.43 2.31
CA ASP A 438 18.76 -7.48 2.20
C ASP A 438 19.31 -6.07 2.51
N ALA A 439 20.08 -5.96 3.58
CA ALA A 439 20.61 -4.68 4.05
C ALA A 439 21.76 -4.14 3.20
N ASP A 440 22.44 -4.98 2.44
CA ASP A 440 23.55 -4.57 1.57
C ASP A 440 23.01 -3.93 0.28
N THR A 441 22.03 -4.56 -0.34
CA THR A 441 21.38 -4.06 -1.56
C THR A 441 20.25 -3.08 -1.26
N LYS A 442 19.65 -3.13 -0.07
CA LYS A 442 18.46 -2.40 0.39
C LYS A 442 17.20 -2.75 -0.39
N LEU A 443 17.15 -3.93 -0.95
CA LEU A 443 16.03 -4.46 -1.72
C LEU A 443 15.33 -5.58 -0.97
N PHE A 444 14.13 -5.90 -1.43
CA PHE A 444 13.34 -7.02 -0.93
C PHE A 444 13.37 -8.18 -1.94
N THR A 445 13.50 -9.39 -1.42
CA THR A 445 13.39 -10.63 -2.20
C THR A 445 12.11 -11.35 -1.81
N ASP A 446 11.33 -11.78 -2.79
CA ASP A 446 10.09 -12.51 -2.57
C ASP A 446 10.34 -13.88 -1.93
N ILE A 447 9.53 -14.24 -0.94
CA ILE A 447 9.57 -15.51 -0.23
C ILE A 447 8.27 -16.26 -0.53
N GLY A 448 8.39 -17.39 -1.20
CA GLY A 448 7.22 -18.18 -1.63
C GLY A 448 6.45 -17.50 -2.77
N GLU A 449 5.20 -17.90 -2.94
CA GLU A 449 4.27 -17.35 -3.92
C GLU A 449 3.43 -16.23 -3.29
N LEU A 450 2.82 -15.39 -4.14
CA LEU A 450 1.84 -14.39 -3.70
C LEU A 450 0.68 -15.09 -2.99
N ILE A 451 0.40 -14.69 -1.77
CA ILE A 451 -0.70 -15.21 -0.97
C ILE A 451 -1.99 -14.47 -1.37
N THR A 452 -2.98 -15.22 -1.85
CA THR A 452 -4.28 -14.68 -2.32
C THR A 452 -5.48 -15.40 -1.69
N GLU A 453 -5.23 -16.36 -0.78
CA GLU A 453 -6.25 -17.29 -0.31
C GLU A 453 -6.73 -17.01 1.13
N PHE A 454 -6.13 -16.05 1.81
CA PHE A 454 -6.51 -15.69 3.17
C PHE A 454 -7.57 -14.59 3.14
N GLU A 455 -8.80 -15.02 2.98
CA GLU A 455 -9.93 -14.14 3.25
C GLU A 455 -10.13 -14.00 4.78
N SER A 456 -10.44 -12.80 5.22
CA SER A 456 -10.67 -12.45 6.61
C SER A 456 -12.15 -12.55 7.01
#